data_6041c174ac7d9110cd9118a9f66f8016
#
_entry.id   6041c174ac7d9110cd9118a9f66f8016
#
_cell.length_a   1.000
_cell.length_b   1.000
_cell.length_c   1.000
_cell.angle_alpha   90.00
_cell.angle_beta   90.00
_cell.angle_gamma   90.00
#
_symmetry.space_group_name_H-M   'P 1'
#
loop_
_entity.id
_entity.type
_entity.pdbx_description
1 polymer ?
#
loop_
_entity_poly.entity_id
_entity_poly.type
_entity_poly.pdbx_seq_one_letter_code
_entity_poly.pdbx_strand_id
1 'polypeptide(L)'
;METPNQDIRLQVLICTLGGEGIRRVAAACHPQVSQVEYLVSWQLPEGDLPVPEALQRPDFRIIKSDTRGLSRNRNAAIEAASAPLCLISDDDVIYNADNLQGIIRHFDENPETDILTFRYASASEAKTYPDRPFPLDSPPKGYYASSIEIAFRRDSVAGKIRFNENFGIGARFIAGEEDIFIYDALRAGLSGRYIPFDIARHDDLSTSARLYADPALITAKGAVFTHIHPASWPLRMLVHALRNIKNNNGISTFRYLKSWLNGAFSN
;
A
#
# COMPACT_ATOMS: atom_id res chain seq x y z
N MET A 1 -33.84 -11.73 -4.19
CA MET A 1 -32.50 -11.82 -4.76
C MET A 1 -32.28 -10.50 -5.48
N GLU A 2 -31.62 -9.56 -4.82
CA GLU A 2 -31.22 -8.30 -5.49
C GLU A 2 -30.09 -8.64 -6.45
N THR A 3 -30.25 -8.26 -7.71
CA THR A 3 -29.20 -8.33 -8.72
C THR A 3 -27.96 -7.58 -8.22
N PRO A 4 -26.74 -8.15 -8.33
CA PRO A 4 -25.52 -7.41 -8.02
C PRO A 4 -25.54 -6.12 -8.83
N ASN A 5 -25.30 -5.01 -8.15
CA ASN A 5 -25.27 -3.68 -8.74
C ASN A 5 -24.29 -3.67 -9.92
N GLN A 6 -24.81 -3.66 -11.16
CA GLN A 6 -24.06 -3.91 -12.39
C GLN A 6 -23.08 -2.79 -12.76
N ASP A 7 -22.95 -1.75 -11.92
CA ASP A 7 -22.18 -0.55 -12.23
C ASP A 7 -21.03 -0.23 -11.26
N ILE A 8 -20.59 -1.16 -10.40
CA ILE A 8 -19.46 -0.90 -9.53
C ILE A 8 -18.18 -0.85 -10.37
N ARG A 9 -17.51 0.31 -10.35
CA ARG A 9 -16.28 0.57 -11.10
C ARG A 9 -15.03 0.53 -10.23
N LEU A 10 -15.14 0.93 -8.96
CA LEU A 10 -14.03 0.99 -8.01
C LEU A 10 -14.37 0.21 -6.74
N GLN A 11 -13.47 -0.69 -6.32
CA GLN A 11 -13.46 -1.26 -4.98
C GLN A 11 -12.29 -0.70 -4.17
N VAL A 12 -12.61 -0.14 -3.00
CA VAL A 12 -11.63 0.24 -1.98
C VAL A 12 -11.32 -0.99 -1.13
N LEU A 13 -10.11 -1.51 -1.22
CA LEU A 13 -9.67 -2.74 -0.56
C LEU A 13 -9.10 -2.40 0.82
N ILE A 14 -9.94 -2.40 1.85
CA ILE A 14 -9.56 -2.05 3.22
C ILE A 14 -9.03 -3.30 3.93
N CYS A 15 -7.75 -3.27 4.34
CA CYS A 15 -7.11 -4.36 5.07
C CYS A 15 -7.07 -4.04 6.56
N THR A 16 -7.60 -4.94 7.40
CA THR A 16 -7.65 -4.74 8.85
C THR A 16 -7.41 -6.02 9.64
N LEU A 17 -7.02 -5.88 10.91
CA LEU A 17 -6.68 -6.98 11.81
C LEU A 17 -7.40 -6.84 13.15
N GLY A 18 -8.04 -7.91 13.59
CA GLY A 18 -8.63 -8.04 14.93
C GLY A 18 -9.82 -7.13 15.19
N GLY A 19 -10.26 -7.12 16.45
CA GLY A 19 -11.43 -6.34 16.86
C GLY A 19 -11.19 -4.83 16.93
N GLU A 20 -9.96 -4.40 17.17
CA GLU A 20 -9.62 -2.98 17.19
C GLU A 20 -9.58 -2.40 15.78
N GLY A 21 -8.97 -3.12 14.83
CA GLY A 21 -8.92 -2.69 13.44
C GLY A 21 -10.30 -2.50 12.83
N ILE A 22 -11.21 -3.48 12.98
CA ILE A 22 -12.55 -3.34 12.43
C ILE A 22 -13.35 -2.20 13.07
N ARG A 23 -13.06 -1.84 14.34
CA ARG A 23 -13.66 -0.67 14.97
C ARG A 23 -13.15 0.64 14.37
N ARG A 24 -11.85 0.71 13.96
CA ARG A 24 -11.32 1.85 13.20
C ARG A 24 -12.02 2.00 11.87
N VAL A 25 -12.16 0.90 11.11
CA VAL A 25 -12.95 0.92 9.85
C VAL A 25 -14.36 1.44 10.08
N ALA A 26 -15.05 0.94 11.13
CA ALA A 26 -16.42 1.35 11.43
C ALA A 26 -16.54 2.82 11.89
N ALA A 27 -15.48 3.36 12.47
CA ALA A 27 -15.45 4.76 12.95
C ALA A 27 -14.99 5.74 11.86
N ALA A 28 -14.29 5.27 10.81
CA ALA A 28 -13.85 6.12 9.72
C ALA A 28 -15.02 6.56 8.83
N CYS A 29 -14.86 7.73 8.20
CA CYS A 29 -15.86 8.24 7.27
C CYS A 29 -15.70 7.54 5.91
N HIS A 30 -16.68 6.71 5.56
CA HIS A 30 -16.77 6.05 4.25
C HIS A 30 -18.00 6.60 3.52
N PRO A 31 -17.84 7.59 2.60
CA PRO A 31 -18.95 8.18 1.89
C PRO A 31 -19.63 7.15 0.97
N GLN A 32 -20.96 7.17 0.91
CA GLN A 32 -21.70 6.44 -0.12
C GLN A 32 -21.50 7.15 -1.46
N VAL A 33 -20.86 6.49 -2.41
CA VAL A 33 -20.52 7.06 -3.71
C VAL A 33 -21.01 6.11 -4.81
N SER A 34 -21.68 6.68 -5.82
CA SER A 34 -22.10 5.90 -6.99
C SER A 34 -20.89 5.20 -7.61
N GLN A 35 -21.06 3.93 -7.99
CA GLN A 35 -20.03 3.09 -8.62
C GLN A 35 -18.84 2.71 -7.72
N VAL A 36 -18.91 2.94 -6.40
CA VAL A 36 -17.87 2.59 -5.43
C VAL A 36 -18.40 1.58 -4.41
N GLU A 37 -17.61 0.55 -4.13
CA GLU A 37 -17.84 -0.45 -3.10
C GLU A 37 -16.60 -0.54 -2.18
N TYR A 38 -16.80 -0.84 -0.92
CA TYR A 38 -15.76 -1.10 0.06
C TYR A 38 -15.65 -2.60 0.32
N LEU A 39 -14.50 -3.20 -0.01
CA LEU A 39 -14.17 -4.58 0.33
C LEU A 39 -13.25 -4.60 1.55
N VAL A 40 -13.79 -5.00 2.70
CA VAL A 40 -13.02 -5.13 3.93
C VAL A 40 -12.46 -6.54 4.05
N SER A 41 -11.14 -6.69 3.97
CA SER A 41 -10.43 -7.94 4.27
C SER A 41 -10.00 -7.94 5.73
N TRP A 42 -10.74 -8.70 6.54
CA TRP A 42 -10.64 -8.69 7.99
C TRP A 42 -9.98 -9.95 8.52
N GLN A 43 -8.75 -9.83 8.99
CA GLN A 43 -8.03 -10.93 9.65
C GLN A 43 -8.45 -11.08 11.11
N LEU A 44 -8.86 -12.29 11.50
CA LEU A 44 -9.36 -12.64 12.83
C LEU A 44 -8.64 -13.88 13.38
N PRO A 45 -7.34 -13.81 13.68
CA PRO A 45 -6.59 -14.97 14.16
C PRO A 45 -6.99 -15.43 15.57
N GLU A 46 -7.75 -14.61 16.31
CA GLU A 46 -8.14 -14.86 17.71
C GLU A 46 -9.60 -15.34 17.85
N GLY A 47 -10.28 -15.59 16.72
CA GLY A 47 -11.65 -16.06 16.68
C GLY A 47 -12.62 -15.10 16.00
N ASP A 48 -13.85 -15.56 15.78
CA ASP A 48 -14.87 -14.79 15.07
C ASP A 48 -15.48 -13.69 15.95
N LEU A 49 -15.73 -12.54 15.32
CA LEU A 49 -16.39 -11.39 15.91
C LEU A 49 -17.55 -10.92 15.01
N PRO A 50 -18.61 -10.33 15.58
CA PRO A 50 -19.70 -9.77 14.80
C PRO A 50 -19.23 -8.57 13.98
N VAL A 51 -19.84 -8.42 12.78
CA VAL A 51 -19.61 -7.25 11.93
C VAL A 51 -20.27 -6.02 12.59
N PRO A 52 -19.54 -4.91 12.78
CA PRO A 52 -20.11 -3.68 13.29
C PRO A 52 -21.30 -3.19 12.47
N GLU A 53 -22.33 -2.64 13.13
CA GLU A 53 -23.57 -2.17 12.48
C GLU A 53 -23.27 -1.12 11.39
N ALA A 54 -22.35 -0.20 11.62
CA ALA A 54 -21.95 0.83 10.65
C ALA A 54 -21.43 0.27 9.31
N LEU A 55 -20.97 -0.99 9.29
CA LEU A 55 -20.47 -1.67 8.09
C LEU A 55 -21.52 -2.63 7.47
N GLN A 56 -22.73 -2.71 8.04
CA GLN A 56 -23.84 -3.50 7.49
C GLN A 56 -24.64 -2.70 6.44
N ARG A 57 -23.93 -2.06 5.52
CA ARG A 57 -24.47 -1.27 4.41
C ARG A 57 -24.30 -2.05 3.08
N PRO A 58 -25.17 -1.84 2.08
CA PRO A 58 -25.10 -2.57 0.81
C PRO A 58 -23.84 -2.27 -0.02
N ASP A 59 -23.16 -1.17 0.24
CA ASP A 59 -21.88 -0.79 -0.38
C ASP A 59 -20.65 -1.36 0.36
N PHE A 60 -20.83 -2.19 1.41
CA PHE A 60 -19.76 -2.91 2.09
C PHE A 60 -19.85 -4.40 1.83
N ARG A 61 -18.73 -4.98 1.46
CA ARG A 61 -18.51 -6.42 1.41
C ARG A 61 -17.37 -6.78 2.37
N ILE A 62 -17.58 -7.78 3.22
CA ILE A 62 -16.61 -8.17 4.24
C ILE A 62 -16.19 -9.63 4.00
N ILE A 63 -14.90 -9.87 3.92
CA ILE A 63 -14.30 -11.20 3.94
C ILE A 63 -13.50 -11.38 5.22
N LYS A 64 -13.62 -12.55 5.84
CA LYS A 64 -12.93 -12.89 7.09
C LYS A 64 -11.92 -14.00 6.86
N SER A 65 -10.78 -13.95 7.53
CA SER A 65 -9.78 -15.01 7.54
C SER A 65 -9.12 -15.14 8.91
N ASP A 66 -8.57 -16.30 9.22
CA ASP A 66 -7.80 -16.60 10.42
C ASP A 66 -6.28 -16.33 10.25
N THR A 67 -5.89 -15.77 9.11
CA THR A 67 -4.50 -15.51 8.76
C THR A 67 -3.94 -14.27 9.49
N ARG A 68 -2.60 -14.10 9.41
CA ARG A 68 -1.88 -12.89 9.84
C ARG A 68 -0.93 -12.42 8.75
N GLY A 69 -0.65 -11.11 8.76
CA GLY A 69 0.30 -10.44 7.86
C GLY A 69 -0.39 -9.54 6.84
N LEU A 70 0.08 -8.29 6.77
CA LEU A 70 -0.54 -7.25 5.95
C LEU A 70 -0.51 -7.59 4.46
N SER A 71 0.63 -8.03 3.92
CA SER A 71 0.76 -8.44 2.51
C SER A 71 -0.16 -9.61 2.16
N ARG A 72 -0.30 -10.59 3.07
CA ARG A 72 -1.25 -11.70 2.90
C ARG A 72 -2.69 -11.19 2.88
N ASN A 73 -3.03 -10.23 3.74
CA ASN A 73 -4.34 -9.61 3.78
C ASN A 73 -4.66 -8.87 2.48
N ARG A 74 -3.71 -8.06 1.97
CA ARG A 74 -3.85 -7.36 0.69
C ARG A 74 -4.01 -8.32 -0.49
N ASN A 75 -3.25 -9.42 -0.51
CA ASN A 75 -3.41 -10.45 -1.52
C ASN A 75 -4.81 -11.07 -1.49
N ALA A 76 -5.34 -11.39 -0.31
CA ALA A 76 -6.70 -11.92 -0.16
C ALA A 76 -7.77 -10.91 -0.63
N ALA A 77 -7.59 -9.62 -0.34
CA ALA A 77 -8.47 -8.57 -0.83
C ALA A 77 -8.44 -8.46 -2.36
N ILE A 78 -7.25 -8.48 -2.99
CA ILE A 78 -7.09 -8.45 -4.44
C ILE A 78 -7.76 -9.65 -5.12
N GLU A 79 -7.59 -10.84 -4.57
CA GLU A 79 -8.22 -12.06 -5.10
C GLU A 79 -9.75 -12.04 -4.98
N ALA A 80 -10.27 -11.48 -3.89
CA ALA A 80 -11.71 -11.37 -3.67
C ALA A 80 -12.35 -10.19 -4.41
N ALA A 81 -11.57 -9.24 -4.90
CA ALA A 81 -12.09 -8.09 -5.63
C ALA A 81 -12.83 -8.50 -6.91
N SER A 82 -13.86 -7.74 -7.26
CA SER A 82 -14.71 -7.97 -8.43
C SER A 82 -14.87 -6.76 -9.35
N ALA A 83 -14.65 -5.54 -8.84
CA ALA A 83 -14.71 -4.33 -9.65
C ALA A 83 -13.50 -4.20 -10.58
N PRO A 84 -13.65 -3.54 -11.74
CA PRO A 84 -12.55 -3.34 -12.69
C PRO A 84 -11.37 -2.53 -12.14
N LEU A 85 -11.62 -1.63 -11.19
CA LEU A 85 -10.61 -0.81 -10.53
C LEU A 85 -10.54 -1.15 -9.04
N CYS A 86 -9.33 -1.20 -8.50
CA CYS A 86 -9.06 -1.44 -7.09
C CYS A 86 -8.16 -0.33 -6.53
N LEU A 87 -8.44 0.10 -5.29
CA LEU A 87 -7.60 1.00 -4.50
C LEU A 87 -7.18 0.27 -3.22
N ILE A 88 -5.89 0.19 -2.92
CA ILE A 88 -5.42 -0.32 -1.62
C ILE A 88 -5.71 0.70 -0.53
N SER A 89 -6.21 0.23 0.60
CA SER A 89 -6.51 1.07 1.77
C SER A 89 -6.12 0.39 3.08
N ASP A 90 -5.73 1.20 4.04
CA ASP A 90 -5.58 0.80 5.44
C ASP A 90 -6.86 1.18 6.23
N ASP A 91 -6.97 0.75 7.48
CA ASP A 91 -8.21 0.84 8.27
C ASP A 91 -8.46 2.20 8.97
N ASP A 92 -7.58 3.17 8.74
CA ASP A 92 -7.57 4.52 9.32
C ASP A 92 -7.56 5.64 8.25
N VAL A 93 -7.79 5.28 6.98
CA VAL A 93 -7.80 6.24 5.86
C VAL A 93 -9.17 6.89 5.71
N ILE A 94 -9.18 8.20 5.50
CA ILE A 94 -10.39 9.01 5.31
C ILE A 94 -10.52 9.41 3.83
N TYR A 95 -11.68 9.10 3.26
CA TYR A 95 -12.03 9.46 1.89
C TYR A 95 -13.17 10.48 1.86
N ASN A 96 -13.27 11.25 0.78
CA ASN A 96 -14.48 11.98 0.39
C ASN A 96 -14.97 11.51 -0.99
N ALA A 97 -16.16 11.91 -1.37
CA ALA A 97 -16.79 11.49 -2.62
C ALA A 97 -15.98 11.93 -3.86
N ASP A 98 -15.45 13.15 -3.85
CA ASP A 98 -14.70 13.73 -4.97
C ASP A 98 -13.37 13.00 -5.18
N ASN A 99 -12.71 12.56 -4.08
CA ASN A 99 -11.50 11.76 -4.15
C ASN A 99 -11.75 10.42 -4.89
N LEU A 100 -12.79 9.69 -4.50
CA LEU A 100 -13.11 8.38 -5.06
C LEU A 100 -13.57 8.49 -6.53
N GLN A 101 -14.41 9.47 -6.84
CA GLN A 101 -14.79 9.77 -8.23
C GLN A 101 -13.59 10.22 -9.08
N GLY A 102 -12.66 10.95 -8.47
CA GLY A 102 -11.42 11.38 -9.12
C GLY A 102 -10.55 10.20 -9.55
N ILE A 103 -10.44 9.14 -8.74
CA ILE A 103 -9.70 7.92 -9.10
C ILE A 103 -10.29 7.31 -10.36
N ILE A 104 -11.62 7.12 -10.42
CA ILE A 104 -12.31 6.57 -11.58
C ILE A 104 -12.02 7.42 -12.83
N ARG A 105 -12.18 8.74 -12.73
CA ARG A 105 -11.91 9.68 -13.82
C ARG A 105 -10.46 9.59 -14.33
N HIS A 106 -9.47 9.50 -13.43
CA HIS A 106 -8.08 9.41 -13.86
C HIS A 106 -7.76 8.09 -14.56
N PHE A 107 -8.43 6.99 -14.25
CA PHE A 107 -8.34 5.76 -15.03
C PHE A 107 -9.01 5.89 -16.41
N ASP A 108 -10.09 6.65 -16.54
CA ASP A 108 -10.73 6.95 -17.84
C ASP A 108 -9.82 7.81 -18.73
N GLU A 109 -9.13 8.78 -18.13
CA GLU A 109 -8.16 9.64 -18.82
C GLU A 109 -6.85 8.92 -19.19
N ASN A 110 -6.57 7.76 -18.56
CA ASN A 110 -5.37 6.95 -18.78
C ASN A 110 -5.73 5.48 -19.09
N PRO A 111 -6.43 5.19 -20.21
CA PRO A 111 -6.99 3.87 -20.49
C PRO A 111 -5.95 2.76 -20.62
N GLU A 112 -4.73 3.08 -21.05
CA GLU A 112 -3.64 2.13 -21.25
C GLU A 112 -2.75 1.95 -20.00
N THR A 113 -3.10 2.60 -18.87
CA THR A 113 -2.29 2.52 -17.65
C THR A 113 -2.90 1.49 -16.68
N ASP A 114 -2.09 0.52 -16.26
CA ASP A 114 -2.49 -0.56 -15.36
C ASP A 114 -2.50 -0.12 -13.90
N ILE A 115 -1.52 0.69 -13.49
CA ILE A 115 -1.32 1.14 -12.11
C ILE A 115 -1.23 2.67 -12.09
N LEU A 116 -2.06 3.30 -11.28
CA LEU A 116 -1.93 4.71 -10.93
C LEU A 116 -1.50 4.83 -9.47
N THR A 117 -0.53 5.71 -9.22
CA THR A 117 -0.23 6.16 -7.88
C THR A 117 -0.61 7.62 -7.73
N PHE A 118 -1.05 7.98 -6.55
CA PHE A 118 -1.61 9.28 -6.23
C PHE A 118 -0.86 9.93 -5.07
N ARG A 119 -1.47 10.88 -4.40
CA ARG A 119 -1.01 11.44 -3.13
C ARG A 119 -2.15 11.47 -2.11
N TYR A 120 -1.80 11.59 -0.85
CA TYR A 120 -2.75 11.84 0.24
C TYR A 120 -2.37 13.10 0.99
N ALA A 121 -3.36 13.75 1.60
CA ALA A 121 -3.16 14.87 2.51
C ALA A 121 -2.90 14.34 3.94
N SER A 122 -1.94 14.94 4.64
CA SER A 122 -1.68 14.67 6.06
C SER A 122 -1.49 15.98 6.81
N ALA A 123 -2.04 16.06 8.03
CA ALA A 123 -1.81 17.19 8.93
C ALA A 123 -0.53 17.02 9.77
N SER A 124 -0.05 15.79 9.96
CA SER A 124 1.06 15.44 10.85
C SER A 124 2.40 15.25 10.12
N GLU A 125 2.37 14.93 8.84
CA GLU A 125 3.57 14.62 8.05
C GLU A 125 3.53 15.29 6.67
N ALA A 126 4.55 16.07 6.37
CA ALA A 126 4.71 16.68 5.04
C ALA A 126 5.52 15.77 4.12
N LYS A 127 4.91 14.71 3.56
CA LYS A 127 5.50 14.01 2.42
C LYS A 127 5.53 14.98 1.23
N THR A 128 6.72 15.21 0.68
CA THR A 128 6.86 16.06 -0.51
C THR A 128 6.52 15.26 -1.76
N TYR A 129 5.48 15.68 -2.45
CA TYR A 129 5.06 15.07 -3.70
C TYR A 129 5.51 15.88 -4.92
N PRO A 130 5.85 15.22 -6.05
CA PRO A 130 6.05 15.91 -7.32
C PRO A 130 4.77 16.57 -7.81
N ASP A 131 4.89 17.78 -8.38
CA ASP A 131 3.74 18.55 -8.90
C ASP A 131 3.29 18.12 -10.31
N ARG A 132 4.06 17.23 -10.97
CA ARG A 132 3.79 16.79 -12.35
C ARG A 132 3.68 15.27 -12.41
N PRO A 133 2.80 14.74 -13.27
CA PRO A 133 2.72 13.32 -13.51
C PRO A 133 4.00 12.79 -14.18
N PHE A 134 4.34 11.52 -13.90
CA PHE A 134 5.48 10.82 -14.49
C PHE A 134 5.22 9.32 -14.55
N PRO A 135 5.89 8.57 -15.44
CA PRO A 135 5.82 7.12 -15.47
C PRO A 135 6.58 6.49 -14.29
N LEU A 136 6.04 5.40 -13.71
CA LEU A 136 6.64 4.77 -12.51
C LEU A 136 7.93 4.00 -12.79
N ASP A 137 8.26 3.71 -14.03
CA ASP A 137 9.54 3.09 -14.44
C ASP A 137 10.73 4.06 -14.41
N SER A 138 10.45 5.36 -14.39
CA SER A 138 11.45 6.44 -14.35
C SER A 138 11.08 7.55 -13.36
N PRO A 139 10.89 7.22 -12.07
CA PRO A 139 10.43 8.18 -11.08
C PRO A 139 11.52 9.22 -10.74
N PRO A 140 11.12 10.43 -10.34
CA PRO A 140 12.04 11.41 -9.77
C PRO A 140 12.77 10.84 -8.56
N LYS A 141 14.02 11.31 -8.34
CA LYS A 141 14.82 10.86 -7.22
C LYS A 141 14.14 11.14 -5.89
N GLY A 142 14.02 10.10 -5.06
CA GLY A 142 13.42 10.17 -3.74
C GLY A 142 11.91 9.93 -3.71
N TYR A 143 11.27 9.74 -4.87
CA TYR A 143 9.88 9.32 -4.91
C TYR A 143 9.74 7.88 -4.40
N TYR A 144 8.69 7.65 -3.64
CA TYR A 144 8.16 6.35 -3.24
C TYR A 144 6.64 6.45 -3.10
N ALA A 145 5.93 5.39 -3.37
CA ALA A 145 4.49 5.31 -3.10
C ALA A 145 4.24 4.59 -1.77
N SER A 146 3.23 5.04 -1.02
CA SER A 146 2.67 4.29 0.10
C SER A 146 1.52 3.41 -0.42
N SER A 147 1.15 2.38 0.31
CA SER A 147 0.07 1.46 -0.09
C SER A 147 -1.22 2.17 -0.44
N ILE A 148 -1.65 3.10 0.41
CA ILE A 148 -2.91 3.86 0.25
C ILE A 148 -2.94 4.80 -0.95
N GLU A 149 -1.81 4.96 -1.64
CA GLU A 149 -1.68 5.74 -2.88
C GLU A 149 -1.85 4.89 -4.14
N ILE A 150 -1.90 3.55 -4.01
CA ILE A 150 -1.84 2.62 -5.12
C ILE A 150 -3.25 2.19 -5.54
N ALA A 151 -3.62 2.54 -6.77
CA ALA A 151 -4.79 1.98 -7.43
C ALA A 151 -4.39 1.27 -8.73
N PHE A 152 -5.17 0.28 -9.17
CA PHE A 152 -4.83 -0.52 -10.34
C PHE A 152 -6.05 -1.10 -11.03
N ARG A 153 -5.86 -1.49 -12.30
CA ARG A 153 -6.84 -2.33 -13.01
C ARG A 153 -6.76 -3.75 -12.47
N ARG A 154 -7.90 -4.24 -11.98
CA ARG A 154 -7.98 -5.58 -11.38
C ARG A 154 -7.43 -6.67 -12.31
N ASP A 155 -7.85 -6.68 -13.56
CA ASP A 155 -7.51 -7.73 -14.52
C ASP A 155 -6.02 -7.72 -14.92
N SER A 156 -5.32 -6.61 -14.71
CA SER A 156 -3.86 -6.54 -14.90
C SER A 156 -3.11 -7.15 -13.73
N VAL A 157 -3.66 -7.10 -12.51
CA VAL A 157 -2.97 -7.48 -11.26
C VAL A 157 -3.45 -8.82 -10.70
N ALA A 158 -4.77 -9.05 -10.60
CA ALA A 158 -5.32 -10.23 -9.94
C ALA A 158 -4.85 -11.54 -10.61
N GLY A 159 -4.33 -12.46 -9.80
CA GLY A 159 -3.77 -13.73 -10.27
C GLY A 159 -2.40 -13.63 -10.96
N LYS A 160 -1.83 -12.44 -11.13
CA LYS A 160 -0.56 -12.21 -11.84
C LYS A 160 0.51 -11.56 -10.96
N ILE A 161 0.14 -10.54 -10.21
CA ILE A 161 1.02 -9.77 -9.32
C ILE A 161 0.51 -9.89 -7.88
N ARG A 162 1.42 -10.12 -6.95
CA ARG A 162 1.11 -10.29 -5.52
C ARG A 162 2.04 -9.45 -4.68
N PHE A 163 1.55 -8.96 -3.55
CA PHE A 163 2.42 -8.50 -2.49
C PHE A 163 3.29 -9.65 -1.98
N ASN A 164 4.59 -9.42 -1.81
CA ASN A 164 5.50 -10.41 -1.25
C ASN A 164 5.24 -10.59 0.25
N GLU A 165 4.76 -11.76 0.66
CA GLU A 165 4.33 -12.06 2.03
C GLU A 165 5.47 -12.13 3.05
N ASN A 166 6.73 -12.04 2.61
CA ASN A 166 7.87 -11.85 3.51
C ASN A 166 8.02 -10.40 4.00
N PHE A 167 7.28 -9.45 3.41
CA PHE A 167 7.34 -8.02 3.70
C PHE A 167 5.99 -7.49 4.20
N GLY A 168 6.03 -6.39 4.97
CA GLY A 168 4.88 -5.76 5.57
C GLY A 168 4.69 -6.09 7.04
N ILE A 169 3.78 -5.38 7.70
CA ILE A 169 3.49 -5.59 9.13
C ILE A 169 3.04 -7.03 9.38
N GLY A 170 3.64 -7.66 10.39
CA GLY A 170 3.37 -9.06 10.74
C GLY A 170 4.12 -10.09 9.90
N ALA A 171 5.02 -9.66 9.01
CA ALA A 171 5.91 -10.50 8.22
C ALA A 171 7.36 -10.46 8.73
N ARG A 172 8.26 -11.17 8.03
CA ARG A 172 9.70 -11.22 8.37
C ARG A 172 10.36 -9.84 8.29
N PHE A 173 10.04 -9.06 7.25
CA PHE A 173 10.48 -7.70 7.04
C PHE A 173 9.30 -6.76 7.20
N ILE A 174 9.37 -5.85 8.14
CA ILE A 174 8.22 -5.07 8.61
C ILE A 174 7.73 -3.97 7.65
N ALA A 175 8.36 -3.78 6.50
CA ALA A 175 8.03 -2.77 5.51
C ALA A 175 8.67 -3.08 4.14
N GLY A 176 8.26 -2.35 3.09
CA GLY A 176 8.83 -2.37 1.75
C GLY A 176 8.05 -3.21 0.75
N GLU A 177 6.90 -3.69 1.17
CA GLU A 177 6.00 -4.47 0.31
C GLU A 177 5.48 -3.68 -0.88
N GLU A 178 5.25 -2.38 -0.73
CA GLU A 178 4.79 -1.50 -1.81
C GLU A 178 5.88 -1.28 -2.88
N ASP A 179 7.12 -1.03 -2.44
CA ASP A 179 8.27 -0.87 -3.32
C ASP A 179 8.44 -2.12 -4.21
N ILE A 180 8.32 -3.32 -3.59
CA ILE A 180 8.43 -4.60 -4.28
C ILE A 180 7.23 -4.83 -5.21
N PHE A 181 6.02 -4.57 -4.75
CA PHE A 181 4.80 -4.75 -5.55
C PHE A 181 4.84 -3.94 -6.85
N ILE A 182 5.19 -2.65 -6.76
CA ILE A 182 5.31 -1.79 -7.94
C ILE A 182 6.46 -2.27 -8.85
N TYR A 183 7.61 -2.60 -8.27
CA TYR A 183 8.75 -3.10 -9.04
C TYR A 183 8.42 -4.39 -9.80
N ASP A 184 7.81 -5.38 -9.13
CA ASP A 184 7.45 -6.65 -9.73
C ASP A 184 6.39 -6.47 -10.83
N ALA A 185 5.43 -5.58 -10.63
CA ALA A 185 4.43 -5.24 -11.63
C ALA A 185 5.05 -4.63 -12.91
N LEU A 186 5.93 -3.65 -12.75
CA LEU A 186 6.64 -3.02 -13.87
C LEU A 186 7.56 -4.03 -14.59
N ARG A 187 8.23 -4.91 -13.85
CA ARG A 187 9.04 -5.99 -14.41
C ARG A 187 8.22 -7.03 -15.18
N ALA A 188 6.98 -7.26 -14.78
CA ALA A 188 6.04 -8.10 -15.50
C ALA A 188 5.45 -7.42 -16.75
N GLY A 189 5.84 -6.17 -17.03
CA GLY A 189 5.42 -5.41 -18.21
C GLY A 189 4.15 -4.58 -18.01
N LEU A 190 3.66 -4.43 -16.77
CA LEU A 190 2.55 -3.53 -16.49
C LEU A 190 3.02 -2.07 -16.60
N SER A 191 2.12 -1.21 -17.13
CA SER A 191 2.33 0.23 -17.19
C SER A 191 1.93 0.90 -15.86
N GLY A 192 2.73 1.87 -15.41
CA GLY A 192 2.45 2.60 -14.17
C GLY A 192 2.67 4.11 -14.32
N ARG A 193 1.84 4.92 -13.66
CA ARG A 193 1.91 6.38 -13.71
C ARG A 193 1.56 7.01 -12.36
N TYR A 194 2.32 8.01 -11.97
CA TYR A 194 1.96 8.89 -10.86
C TYR A 194 1.09 10.06 -11.35
N ILE A 195 0.04 10.37 -10.61
CA ILE A 195 -0.88 11.51 -10.83
C ILE A 195 -0.89 12.39 -9.58
N PRO A 196 -0.60 13.70 -9.69
CA PRO A 196 -0.59 14.62 -8.55
C PRO A 196 -2.01 15.03 -8.13
N PHE A 197 -2.81 14.04 -7.72
CA PHE A 197 -4.20 14.21 -7.27
C PHE A 197 -4.38 13.66 -5.86
N ASP A 198 -5.01 14.43 -4.97
CA ASP A 198 -5.27 14.01 -3.58
C ASP A 198 -6.46 13.06 -3.54
N ILE A 199 -6.21 11.80 -3.12
CA ILE A 199 -7.25 10.77 -3.09
C ILE A 199 -7.76 10.47 -1.68
N ALA A 200 -7.03 10.86 -0.66
CA ALA A 200 -7.33 10.51 0.73
C ALA A 200 -6.73 11.52 1.70
N ARG A 201 -7.16 11.42 2.96
CA ARG A 201 -6.49 12.01 4.12
C ARG A 201 -6.06 10.90 5.07
N HIS A 202 -4.82 10.98 5.55
CA HIS A 202 -4.25 10.07 6.53
C HIS A 202 -3.36 10.88 7.48
N ASP A 203 -3.69 10.91 8.77
CA ASP A 203 -3.04 11.82 9.74
C ASP A 203 -1.99 11.13 10.61
N ASP A 204 -1.85 9.81 10.55
CA ASP A 204 -0.84 9.08 11.31
C ASP A 204 0.55 9.17 10.69
N LEU A 205 1.58 9.08 11.56
CA LEU A 205 2.97 9.08 11.13
C LEU A 205 3.29 7.83 10.31
N SER A 206 3.78 8.01 9.10
CA SER A 206 4.19 6.89 8.25
C SER A 206 5.36 6.11 8.86
N THR A 207 5.45 4.83 8.54
CA THR A 207 6.57 3.96 8.94
C THR A 207 7.91 4.51 8.42
N SER A 208 7.91 5.18 7.28
CA SER A 208 9.10 5.77 6.66
C SER A 208 9.72 6.90 7.49
N ALA A 209 8.94 7.62 8.30
CA ALA A 209 9.48 8.65 9.19
C ALA A 209 10.47 8.09 10.25
N ARG A 210 10.36 6.80 10.58
CA ARG A 210 11.22 6.11 11.56
C ARG A 210 12.37 5.33 10.93
N LEU A 211 12.50 5.33 9.60
CA LEU A 211 13.43 4.47 8.85
C LEU A 211 14.88 4.50 9.38
N TYR A 212 15.37 5.66 9.78
CA TYR A 212 16.77 5.80 10.22
C TYR A 212 16.97 5.56 11.72
N ALA A 213 15.91 5.37 12.48
CA ALA A 213 15.94 5.14 13.92
C ALA A 213 15.67 3.67 14.29
N ASP A 214 15.04 2.90 13.41
CA ASP A 214 14.61 1.53 13.68
C ASP A 214 15.46 0.50 12.92
N PRO A 215 16.24 -0.35 13.62
CA PRO A 215 17.04 -1.41 13.00
C PRO A 215 16.23 -2.39 12.16
N ALA A 216 14.96 -2.64 12.51
CA ALA A 216 14.11 -3.56 11.75
C ALA A 216 13.72 -2.95 10.38
N LEU A 217 13.44 -1.63 10.33
CA LEU A 217 13.18 -0.92 9.07
C LEU A 217 14.45 -0.86 8.19
N ILE A 218 15.63 -0.67 8.79
CA ILE A 218 16.90 -0.70 8.06
C ILE A 218 17.14 -2.09 7.47
N THR A 219 16.82 -3.15 8.22
CA THR A 219 16.92 -4.54 7.76
C THR A 219 15.95 -4.79 6.59
N ALA A 220 14.70 -4.36 6.70
CA ALA A 220 13.72 -4.44 5.63
C ALA A 220 14.20 -3.70 4.37
N LYS A 221 14.77 -2.49 4.51
CA LYS A 221 15.34 -1.75 3.38
C LYS A 221 16.49 -2.48 2.69
N GLY A 222 17.35 -3.18 3.45
CA GLY A 222 18.39 -4.04 2.90
C GLY A 222 17.82 -5.15 2.03
N ALA A 223 16.78 -5.84 2.49
CA ALA A 223 16.09 -6.89 1.74
C ALA A 223 15.39 -6.35 0.49
N VAL A 224 14.72 -5.19 0.56
CA VAL A 224 14.11 -4.51 -0.60
C VAL A 224 15.16 -4.21 -1.67
N PHE A 225 16.34 -3.66 -1.28
CA PHE A 225 17.38 -3.33 -2.24
C PHE A 225 17.94 -4.56 -2.95
N THR A 226 18.09 -5.70 -2.28
CA THR A 226 18.53 -6.94 -2.93
C THR A 226 17.47 -7.49 -3.88
N HIS A 227 16.20 -7.36 -3.55
CA HIS A 227 15.10 -7.77 -4.44
C HIS A 227 15.06 -6.90 -5.72
N ILE A 228 15.07 -5.59 -5.54
CA ILE A 228 14.91 -4.63 -6.65
C ILE A 228 16.21 -4.48 -7.47
N HIS A 229 17.38 -4.63 -6.85
CA HIS A 229 18.68 -4.36 -7.48
C HIS A 229 19.69 -5.51 -7.26
N PRO A 230 19.40 -6.75 -7.66
CA PRO A 230 20.22 -7.92 -7.32
C PRO A 230 21.69 -7.81 -7.73
N ALA A 231 22.00 -7.16 -8.86
CA ALA A 231 23.36 -7.00 -9.35
C ALA A 231 24.11 -5.77 -8.76
N SER A 232 23.41 -4.74 -8.30
CA SER A 232 24.02 -3.45 -7.89
C SER A 232 23.76 -3.07 -6.44
N TRP A 233 23.07 -3.90 -5.67
CA TRP A 233 22.71 -3.58 -4.28
C TRP A 233 23.92 -3.21 -3.38
N PRO A 234 25.14 -3.83 -3.50
CA PRO A 234 26.23 -3.45 -2.61
C PRO A 234 26.69 -2.00 -2.82
N LEU A 235 26.78 -1.56 -4.08
CA LEU A 235 27.16 -0.18 -4.41
C LEU A 235 26.04 0.80 -3.98
N ARG A 236 24.78 0.45 -4.21
CA ARG A 236 23.64 1.26 -3.80
C ARG A 236 23.54 1.38 -2.29
N MET A 237 23.80 0.29 -1.56
CA MET A 237 23.91 0.30 -0.10
C MET A 237 24.98 1.29 0.38
N LEU A 238 26.19 1.22 -0.17
CA LEU A 238 27.28 2.11 0.20
C LEU A 238 26.90 3.57 -0.04
N VAL A 239 26.35 3.88 -1.21
CA VAL A 239 25.91 5.26 -1.53
C VAL A 239 24.80 5.72 -0.58
N HIS A 240 23.84 4.85 -0.27
CA HIS A 240 22.76 5.15 0.66
C HIS A 240 23.28 5.36 2.08
N ALA A 241 24.17 4.50 2.55
CA ALA A 241 24.80 4.63 3.87
C ALA A 241 25.61 5.94 4.00
N LEU A 242 26.45 6.28 3.01
CA LEU A 242 27.23 7.51 3.02
C LEU A 242 26.37 8.78 3.03
N ARG A 243 25.23 8.76 2.33
CA ARG A 243 24.29 9.90 2.32
C ARG A 243 23.56 10.07 3.65
N ASN A 244 23.29 8.98 4.35
CA ASN A 244 22.44 8.97 5.55
C ASN A 244 23.19 8.79 6.86
N ILE A 245 24.52 8.63 6.84
CA ILE A 245 25.34 8.53 8.06
C ILE A 245 25.10 9.71 9.03
N LYS A 246 24.86 10.91 8.50
CA LYS A 246 24.57 12.10 9.30
C LYS A 246 23.15 12.13 9.88
N ASN A 247 22.23 11.34 9.32
CA ASN A 247 20.82 11.28 9.69
C ASN A 247 20.49 10.07 10.59
N ASN A 248 21.53 9.38 11.09
CA ASN A 248 21.38 8.18 11.93
C ASN A 248 20.93 8.54 13.36
N ASN A 249 19.73 9.00 13.52
CA ASN A 249 19.05 9.40 14.77
C ASN A 249 19.34 8.45 15.97
N GLY A 250 20.59 8.45 16.48
CA GLY A 250 21.03 7.66 17.62
C GLY A 250 21.51 6.23 17.32
N ILE A 251 21.49 5.76 16.06
CA ILE A 251 22.05 4.45 15.68
C ILE A 251 23.52 4.65 15.26
N SER A 252 24.46 3.83 15.82
CA SER A 252 25.84 3.84 15.37
C SER A 252 25.95 3.35 13.92
N THR A 253 26.93 3.90 13.17
CA THR A 253 27.19 3.51 11.77
C THR A 253 27.39 1.99 11.62
N PHE A 254 28.08 1.35 12.58
CA PHE A 254 28.28 -0.09 12.58
C PHE A 254 26.93 -0.85 12.69
N ARG A 255 26.06 -0.45 13.60
CA ARG A 255 24.73 -1.07 13.77
C ARG A 255 23.86 -0.87 12.55
N TYR A 256 23.92 0.33 11.94
CA TYR A 256 23.22 0.62 10.69
C TYR A 256 23.66 -0.32 9.57
N LEU A 257 24.96 -0.42 9.30
CA LEU A 257 25.49 -1.29 8.26
C LEU A 257 25.20 -2.77 8.54
N LYS A 258 25.33 -3.22 9.78
CA LYS A 258 25.00 -4.59 10.19
C LYS A 258 23.53 -4.93 9.92
N SER A 259 22.61 -4.03 10.32
CA SER A 259 21.17 -4.25 10.08
C SER A 259 20.87 -4.32 8.59
N TRP A 260 21.47 -3.44 7.81
CA TRP A 260 21.31 -3.42 6.36
C TRP A 260 21.80 -4.74 5.69
N LEU A 261 22.99 -5.20 6.07
CA LEU A 261 23.57 -6.47 5.58
C LEU A 261 22.71 -7.68 6.00
N ASN A 262 22.19 -7.67 7.24
CA ASN A 262 21.29 -8.72 7.68
C ASN A 262 20.07 -8.85 6.76
N GLY A 263 19.48 -7.74 6.34
CA GLY A 263 18.39 -7.76 5.37
C GLY A 263 18.83 -8.27 4.00
N ALA A 264 19.97 -7.80 3.52
CA ALA A 264 20.50 -8.16 2.21
C ALA A 264 20.84 -9.66 2.07
N PHE A 265 21.32 -10.29 3.13
CA PHE A 265 21.68 -11.72 3.12
C PHE A 265 20.58 -12.66 3.66
N SER A 266 19.44 -12.11 4.02
CA SER A 266 18.31 -12.87 4.55
C SER A 266 17.22 -13.15 3.50
N ASN A 267 17.41 -12.70 2.28
CA ASN A 267 16.47 -12.91 1.16
C ASN A 267 16.63 -14.28 0.54
#